data_b64ccfbb47f1efb08b5acb22cfee2338
#
_entry.id   b64ccfbb47f1efb08b5acb22cfee2338
#
_cell.length_a   1.000
_cell.length_b   1.000
_cell.length_c   1.000
_cell.angle_alpha   90.00
_cell.angle_beta   90.00
_cell.angle_gamma   90.00
#
_symmetry.space_group_name_H-M   'P 1'
#
loop_
_entity.id
_entity.type
_entity.pdbx_description
1 polymer ?
#
loop_
_entity_poly.entity_id
_entity_poly.type
_entity_poly.pdbx_seq_one_letter_code
_entity_poly.pdbx_strand_id
1 'polypeptide(L)'
;MDQAANLRRLVVENNAARRTKTIAITSGKGGVGKTSIAVSLAIALANRNYSITVLDADLGLANVNVVLGIIPKYNLYHVIKGKKKLEEIIIDVPEGIKIIAGASGFHQLANLDVKQREYFIKSLAELNDDDYMIIDTGAGISQNVLSFLVASDEVIVITTPEPTSITDAYGTIKAIAANDPDKTVKLLVNRAQTVTEAKKVAQRVINIAGQFLNIKVDNLGFIFDDLYVAKSIRNQKPFIVSYPKSKASTCVEIIADRIGNIESDIDKGTGMLSFFRRFFGHYETDNDDGMV
;
A
#
# COMPACT_ATOMS: atom_id res chain seq x y z
N MET A 1 -37.75 -25.59 -12.10
CA MET A 1 -36.42 -24.94 -12.22
C MET A 1 -36.17 -24.18 -10.94
N ASP A 2 -35.14 -24.55 -10.22
CA ASP A 2 -34.86 -24.10 -8.85
C ASP A 2 -34.29 -22.67 -8.86
N GLN A 3 -35.13 -21.69 -8.55
CA GLN A 3 -34.76 -20.29 -8.42
C GLN A 3 -33.67 -20.08 -7.32
N ALA A 4 -33.67 -20.95 -6.30
CA ALA A 4 -32.65 -20.93 -5.24
C ALA A 4 -31.26 -21.40 -5.76
N ALA A 5 -31.22 -22.30 -6.72
CA ALA A 5 -29.97 -22.73 -7.35
C ALA A 5 -29.38 -21.61 -8.24
N ASN A 6 -30.23 -20.85 -8.96
CA ASN A 6 -29.76 -19.69 -9.73
C ASN A 6 -29.31 -18.54 -8.83
N LEU A 7 -29.99 -18.28 -7.72
CA LEU A 7 -29.55 -17.29 -6.73
C LEU A 7 -28.24 -17.70 -6.06
N ARG A 8 -28.05 -18.98 -5.72
CA ARG A 8 -26.77 -19.50 -5.20
C ARG A 8 -25.65 -19.39 -6.21
N ARG A 9 -25.92 -19.67 -7.51
CA ARG A 9 -24.94 -19.45 -8.59
C ARG A 9 -24.56 -17.98 -8.73
N LEU A 10 -25.52 -17.06 -8.76
CA LEU A 10 -25.29 -15.63 -8.83
C LEU A 10 -24.53 -15.09 -7.61
N VAL A 11 -24.79 -15.63 -6.40
CA VAL A 11 -24.05 -15.28 -5.18
C VAL A 11 -22.62 -15.85 -5.23
N VAL A 12 -22.43 -17.06 -5.73
CA VAL A 12 -21.10 -17.67 -5.92
C VAL A 12 -20.32 -16.98 -7.04
N GLU A 13 -20.96 -16.61 -8.15
CA GLU A 13 -20.35 -15.87 -9.25
C GLU A 13 -20.04 -14.40 -8.84
N ASN A 14 -20.87 -13.77 -8.02
CA ASN A 14 -20.55 -12.45 -7.43
C ASN A 14 -19.43 -12.52 -6.39
N ASN A 15 -19.35 -13.58 -5.57
CA ASN A 15 -18.23 -13.77 -4.65
C ASN A 15 -16.92 -14.19 -5.36
N ALA A 16 -17.01 -14.87 -6.50
CA ALA A 16 -15.82 -15.14 -7.35
C ALA A 16 -15.30 -13.88 -8.07
N ALA A 17 -15.97 -12.75 -7.95
CA ALA A 17 -15.71 -11.53 -8.70
C ALA A 17 -15.07 -10.39 -7.89
N ARG A 18 -15.02 -10.46 -6.57
CA ARG A 18 -14.28 -9.49 -5.72
C ARG A 18 -12.85 -9.98 -5.52
N ARG A 19 -11.91 -9.33 -6.17
CA ARG A 19 -10.48 -9.57 -5.95
C ARG A 19 -9.91 -8.34 -5.27
N THR A 20 -9.17 -8.55 -4.19
CA THR A 20 -8.50 -7.47 -3.46
C THR A 20 -7.61 -6.66 -4.39
N LYS A 21 -7.80 -5.35 -4.42
CA LYS A 21 -6.88 -4.44 -5.10
C LYS A 21 -5.73 -4.08 -4.18
N THR A 22 -4.51 -4.26 -4.65
CA THR A 22 -3.29 -4.01 -3.88
C THR A 22 -2.68 -2.66 -4.25
N ILE A 23 -2.51 -1.78 -3.26
CA ILE A 23 -1.96 -0.44 -3.43
C ILE A 23 -0.71 -0.30 -2.55
N ALA A 24 0.47 -0.20 -3.17
CA ALA A 24 1.70 0.07 -2.45
C ALA A 24 1.90 1.58 -2.27
N ILE A 25 2.23 1.99 -1.04
CA ILE A 25 2.59 3.38 -0.72
C ILE A 25 4.08 3.46 -0.45
N THR A 26 4.78 4.26 -1.25
CA THR A 26 6.24 4.36 -1.20
C THR A 26 6.73 5.80 -1.29
N SER A 27 8.02 5.99 -1.05
CA SER A 27 8.73 7.26 -1.26
C SER A 27 10.23 7.04 -1.40
N GLY A 28 10.90 7.88 -2.14
CA GLY A 28 12.37 7.83 -2.23
C GLY A 28 13.07 8.27 -0.94
N LYS A 29 12.41 9.10 -0.09
CA LYS A 29 12.98 9.67 1.14
C LYS A 29 12.20 9.22 2.38
N GLY A 30 12.92 8.96 3.48
CA GLY A 30 12.32 8.71 4.79
C GLY A 30 11.66 9.96 5.38
N GLY A 31 10.67 9.77 6.24
CA GLY A 31 10.04 10.87 6.99
C GLY A 31 9.07 11.75 6.20
N VAL A 32 8.73 11.41 4.96
CA VAL A 32 7.74 12.17 4.14
C VAL A 32 6.29 11.94 4.55
N GLY A 33 6.01 11.03 5.50
CA GLY A 33 4.67 10.79 6.05
C GLY A 33 3.95 9.56 5.48
N LYS A 34 4.64 8.61 4.84
CA LYS A 34 4.03 7.41 4.25
C LYS A 34 3.06 6.69 5.19
N THR A 35 3.54 6.21 6.32
CA THR A 35 2.75 5.44 7.28
C THR A 35 1.52 6.19 7.77
N SER A 36 1.68 7.48 8.13
CA SER A 36 0.54 8.30 8.59
C SER A 36 -0.52 8.47 7.50
N ILE A 37 -0.09 8.58 6.23
CA ILE A 37 -0.99 8.67 5.08
C ILE A 37 -1.61 7.31 4.80
N ALA A 38 -0.84 6.22 4.80
CA ALA A 38 -1.33 4.87 4.57
C ALA A 38 -2.46 4.49 5.53
N VAL A 39 -2.23 4.69 6.83
CA VAL A 39 -3.23 4.42 7.88
C VAL A 39 -4.44 5.34 7.73
N SER A 40 -4.23 6.64 7.52
CA SER A 40 -5.36 7.58 7.40
C SER A 40 -6.18 7.35 6.13
N LEU A 41 -5.54 6.99 5.02
CA LEU A 41 -6.22 6.62 3.77
C LEU A 41 -7.03 5.33 3.94
N ALA A 42 -6.47 4.32 4.62
CA ALA A 42 -7.17 3.09 4.94
C ALA A 42 -8.46 3.36 5.72
N ILE A 43 -8.37 4.19 6.76
CA ILE A 43 -9.53 4.59 7.59
C ILE A 43 -10.55 5.37 6.76
N ALA A 44 -10.10 6.31 5.91
CA ALA A 44 -11.00 7.07 5.04
C ALA A 44 -11.76 6.18 4.05
N LEU A 45 -11.12 5.13 3.51
CA LEU A 45 -11.77 4.15 2.65
C LEU A 45 -12.73 3.25 3.46
N ALA A 46 -12.35 2.82 4.66
CA ALA A 46 -13.24 2.06 5.55
C ALA A 46 -14.50 2.84 5.92
N ASN A 47 -14.39 4.16 6.15
CA ASN A 47 -15.54 5.05 6.37
C ASN A 47 -16.50 5.12 5.17
N ARG A 48 -16.08 4.66 3.98
CA ARG A 48 -16.86 4.52 2.75
C ARG A 48 -17.39 3.10 2.53
N ASN A 49 -17.36 2.28 3.58
CA ASN A 49 -17.79 0.88 3.59
C ASN A 49 -16.94 -0.06 2.72
N TYR A 50 -15.71 0.29 2.43
CA TYR A 50 -14.75 -0.66 1.87
C TYR A 50 -14.11 -1.49 2.98
N SER A 51 -13.90 -2.78 2.73
CA SER A 51 -13.11 -3.64 3.60
C SER A 51 -11.61 -3.45 3.29
N ILE A 52 -10.83 -3.09 4.30
CA ILE A 52 -9.43 -2.68 4.12
C ILE A 52 -8.50 -3.46 5.02
N THR A 53 -7.46 -4.02 4.44
CA THR A 53 -6.29 -4.53 5.19
C THR A 53 -5.07 -3.64 4.93
N VAL A 54 -4.37 -3.24 5.99
CA VAL A 54 -3.07 -2.56 5.92
C VAL A 54 -1.97 -3.55 6.25
N LEU A 55 -1.03 -3.72 5.32
CA LEU A 55 0.18 -4.50 5.50
C LEU A 55 1.36 -3.57 5.80
N ASP A 56 1.96 -3.72 6.98
CA ASP A 56 3.21 -3.03 7.33
C ASP A 56 4.38 -3.77 6.68
N ALA A 57 4.92 -3.23 5.60
CA ALA A 57 6.03 -3.78 4.84
C ALA A 57 7.34 -3.00 5.03
N ASP A 58 7.44 -2.13 6.04
CA ASP A 58 8.70 -1.49 6.43
C ASP A 58 9.58 -2.49 7.21
N LEU A 59 10.66 -2.93 6.59
CA LEU A 59 11.57 -3.92 7.15
C LEU A 59 12.42 -3.42 8.32
N GLY A 60 12.54 -2.11 8.45
CA GLY A 60 13.39 -1.48 9.46
C GLY A 60 12.69 -1.31 10.79
N LEU A 61 11.54 -0.71 10.77
CA LEU A 61 10.78 -0.36 11.96
C LEU A 61 9.28 -0.50 11.65
N ALA A 62 8.60 -1.39 12.35
CA ALA A 62 7.16 -1.51 12.27
C ALA A 62 6.49 -0.21 12.76
N ASN A 63 5.99 0.60 11.82
CA ASN A 63 5.52 1.94 12.09
C ASN A 63 3.99 2.06 12.15
N VAL A 64 3.25 1.16 11.46
CA VAL A 64 1.79 1.17 11.42
C VAL A 64 1.20 0.97 12.82
N ASN A 65 1.73 0.01 13.57
CA ASN A 65 1.30 -0.25 14.94
C ASN A 65 1.58 0.93 15.89
N VAL A 66 2.67 1.68 15.66
CA VAL A 66 3.00 2.88 16.46
C VAL A 66 2.00 4.00 16.19
N VAL A 67 1.63 4.23 14.92
CA VAL A 67 0.63 5.25 14.54
C VAL A 67 -0.75 4.94 15.13
N LEU A 68 -1.08 3.66 15.29
CA LEU A 68 -2.35 3.20 15.84
C LEU A 68 -2.32 2.98 17.37
N GLY A 69 -1.15 3.07 18.01
CA GLY A 69 -1.00 2.82 19.45
C GLY A 69 -1.28 1.36 19.84
N ILE A 70 -1.04 0.41 18.95
CA ILE A 70 -1.27 -1.02 19.18
C ILE A 70 0.05 -1.78 19.34
N ILE A 71 0.01 -2.89 20.06
CA ILE A 71 1.16 -3.78 20.24
C ILE A 71 0.79 -5.16 19.65
N PRO A 72 1.26 -5.49 18.44
CA PRO A 72 1.00 -6.78 17.81
C PRO A 72 1.61 -7.93 18.64
N LYS A 73 0.80 -8.92 19.00
CA LYS A 73 1.27 -10.13 19.69
C LYS A 73 2.01 -11.07 18.73
N TYR A 74 1.55 -11.12 17.48
CA TYR A 74 2.09 -11.95 16.41
C TYR A 74 2.23 -11.11 15.14
N ASN A 75 3.06 -11.58 14.22
CA ASN A 75 3.37 -10.92 12.96
C ASN A 75 3.67 -11.96 11.88
N LEU A 76 3.93 -11.53 10.66
CA LEU A 76 4.20 -12.40 9.52
C LEU A 76 5.33 -13.42 9.77
N TYR A 77 6.33 -13.10 10.57
CA TYR A 77 7.39 -14.06 10.94
C TYR A 77 6.84 -15.34 11.59
N HIS A 78 5.81 -15.21 12.42
CA HIS A 78 5.18 -16.35 13.08
C HIS A 78 4.46 -17.27 12.09
N VAL A 79 3.87 -16.70 11.04
CA VAL A 79 3.24 -17.47 9.94
C VAL A 79 4.30 -18.19 9.12
N ILE A 80 5.35 -17.50 8.72
CA ILE A 80 6.47 -18.04 7.95
C ILE A 80 7.12 -19.24 8.66
N LYS A 81 7.23 -19.16 9.99
CA LYS A 81 7.77 -20.25 10.81
C LYS A 81 6.75 -21.35 11.13
N GLY A 82 5.54 -21.29 10.57
CA GLY A 82 4.48 -22.26 10.82
C GLY A 82 3.96 -22.26 12.26
N LYS A 83 4.27 -21.21 13.05
CA LYS A 83 3.86 -21.10 14.46
C LYS A 83 2.45 -20.55 14.61
N LYS A 84 1.95 -19.83 13.59
CA LYS A 84 0.64 -19.20 13.55
C LYS A 84 0.06 -19.30 12.15
N LYS A 85 -1.27 -19.35 12.06
CA LYS A 85 -1.99 -19.13 10.81
C LYS A 85 -2.07 -17.63 10.51
N LEU A 86 -2.30 -17.28 9.25
CA LEU A 86 -2.39 -15.88 8.83
C LEU A 86 -3.54 -15.14 9.52
N GLU A 87 -4.69 -15.79 9.66
CA GLU A 87 -5.88 -15.26 10.37
C GLU A 87 -5.59 -14.92 11.85
N GLU A 88 -4.68 -15.65 12.50
CA GLU A 88 -4.33 -15.42 13.90
C GLU A 88 -3.43 -14.20 14.13
N ILE A 89 -2.85 -13.64 13.08
CA ILE A 89 -1.97 -12.47 13.16
C ILE A 89 -2.65 -11.18 12.65
N ILE A 90 -3.83 -11.29 12.05
CA ILE A 90 -4.64 -10.15 11.65
C ILE A 90 -5.20 -9.49 12.91
N ILE A 91 -5.09 -8.17 12.96
CA ILE A 91 -5.58 -7.35 14.07
C ILE A 91 -6.70 -6.47 13.56
N ASP A 92 -7.91 -6.69 14.04
CA ASP A 92 -9.02 -5.75 13.83
C ASP A 92 -8.84 -4.55 14.76
N VAL A 93 -8.89 -3.34 14.21
CA VAL A 93 -8.78 -2.12 15.00
C VAL A 93 -10.10 -1.35 15.03
N PRO A 94 -10.36 -0.57 16.10
CA PRO A 94 -11.62 0.15 16.26
C PRO A 94 -11.98 1.08 15.10
N GLU A 95 -10.99 1.52 14.34
CA GLU A 95 -11.13 2.38 13.19
C GLU A 95 -11.69 1.68 11.95
N GLY A 96 -12.07 0.39 12.06
CA GLY A 96 -12.74 -0.38 11.01
C GLY A 96 -11.81 -0.92 9.93
N ILE A 97 -10.51 -0.98 10.18
CA ILE A 97 -9.51 -1.58 9.28
C ILE A 97 -8.84 -2.78 9.95
N LYS A 98 -8.28 -3.66 9.13
CA LYS A 98 -7.45 -4.79 9.56
C LYS A 98 -5.98 -4.46 9.38
N ILE A 99 -5.13 -4.94 10.29
CA ILE A 99 -3.68 -4.74 10.24
C ILE A 99 -2.98 -6.09 10.21
N ILE A 100 -2.06 -6.24 9.27
CA ILE A 100 -1.07 -7.32 9.27
C ILE A 100 0.27 -6.67 9.63
N ALA A 101 0.73 -6.93 10.84
CA ALA A 101 2.02 -6.42 11.28
C ALA A 101 3.13 -7.14 10.51
N GLY A 102 3.87 -6.37 9.72
CA GLY A 102 5.19 -6.75 9.25
C GLY A 102 6.10 -6.88 10.47
N ALA A 103 7.19 -7.53 10.32
CA ALA A 103 8.30 -7.46 11.24
C ALA A 103 9.56 -7.61 10.42
N SER A 104 10.70 -7.59 11.06
CA SER A 104 11.99 -8.07 10.52
C SER A 104 11.92 -9.43 9.79
N GLY A 105 10.72 -10.03 9.70
CA GLY A 105 10.41 -11.26 8.97
C GLY A 105 10.33 -11.14 7.45
N PHE A 106 10.17 -9.96 6.87
CA PHE A 106 10.15 -9.82 5.39
C PHE A 106 11.50 -10.15 4.73
N HIS A 107 12.63 -9.89 5.38
CA HIS A 107 13.92 -10.42 4.93
C HIS A 107 13.91 -11.95 4.82
N GLN A 108 13.09 -12.61 5.64
CA GLN A 108 12.94 -14.05 5.62
C GLN A 108 11.93 -14.51 4.57
N LEU A 109 10.95 -13.69 4.20
CA LEU A 109 10.05 -13.96 3.05
C LEU A 109 10.83 -14.08 1.75
N ALA A 110 11.81 -13.21 1.55
CA ALA A 110 12.69 -13.27 0.39
C ALA A 110 13.54 -14.56 0.34
N ASN A 111 13.85 -15.12 1.52
CA ASN A 111 14.70 -16.31 1.67
C ASN A 111 13.91 -17.57 2.04
N LEU A 112 12.59 -17.60 1.80
CA LEU A 112 11.78 -18.80 2.02
C LEU A 112 12.19 -19.94 1.08
N ASP A 113 12.31 -21.14 1.60
CA ASP A 113 12.36 -22.34 0.78
C ASP A 113 11.01 -22.56 0.05
N VAL A 114 11.03 -23.41 -0.97
CA VAL A 114 9.85 -23.67 -1.83
C VAL A 114 8.63 -24.14 -1.00
N LYS A 115 8.84 -24.98 0.02
CA LYS A 115 7.75 -25.51 0.86
C LYS A 115 7.14 -24.44 1.75
N GLN A 116 7.98 -23.58 2.35
CA GLN A 116 7.54 -22.46 3.19
C GLN A 116 6.75 -21.44 2.35
N ARG A 117 7.20 -21.16 1.13
CA ARG A 117 6.53 -20.27 0.18
C ARG A 117 5.16 -20.82 -0.24
N GLU A 118 5.08 -22.11 -0.60
CA GLU A 118 3.81 -22.76 -0.93
C GLU A 118 2.82 -22.75 0.26
N TYR A 119 3.30 -23.02 1.47
CA TYR A 119 2.47 -22.95 2.67
C TYR A 119 1.93 -21.53 2.89
N PHE A 120 2.79 -20.53 2.78
CA PHE A 120 2.39 -19.13 2.93
C PHE A 120 1.37 -18.71 1.88
N ILE A 121 1.59 -19.05 0.59
CA ILE A 121 0.65 -18.78 -0.50
C ILE A 121 -0.71 -19.47 -0.26
N LYS A 122 -0.71 -20.72 0.23
CA LYS A 122 -1.96 -21.42 0.60
C LYS A 122 -2.71 -20.71 1.72
N SER A 123 -1.99 -20.29 2.76
CA SER A 123 -2.60 -19.55 3.88
C SER A 123 -3.27 -18.23 3.42
N LEU A 124 -2.72 -17.58 2.40
CA LEU A 124 -3.32 -16.37 1.80
C LEU A 124 -4.61 -16.68 1.04
N ALA A 125 -4.69 -17.85 0.40
CA ALA A 125 -5.88 -18.25 -0.33
C ALA A 125 -7.08 -18.56 0.59
N GLU A 126 -6.83 -18.81 1.87
CA GLU A 126 -7.86 -19.06 2.90
C GLU A 126 -8.44 -17.76 3.48
N LEU A 127 -7.81 -16.61 3.23
CA LEU A 127 -8.36 -15.31 3.64
C LEU A 127 -9.50 -14.88 2.71
N ASN A 128 -10.53 -14.30 3.31
CA ASN A 128 -11.53 -13.56 2.55
C ASN A 128 -10.86 -12.35 1.90
N ASP A 129 -11.08 -12.17 0.61
CA ASP A 129 -10.59 -11.01 -0.10
C ASP A 129 -11.28 -9.73 0.43
N ASP A 130 -10.48 -8.80 0.91
CA ASP A 130 -10.92 -7.44 1.21
C ASP A 130 -11.03 -6.64 -0.11
N ASP A 131 -11.70 -5.48 -0.09
CA ASP A 131 -11.76 -4.61 -1.28
C ASP A 131 -10.37 -4.06 -1.61
N TYR A 132 -9.61 -3.65 -0.58
CA TYR A 132 -8.24 -3.14 -0.74
C TYR A 132 -7.26 -3.73 0.26
N MET A 133 -6.01 -3.91 -0.21
CA MET A 133 -4.84 -4.09 0.64
C MET A 133 -3.87 -2.92 0.43
N ILE A 134 -3.72 -2.09 1.44
CA ILE A 134 -2.74 -0.99 1.45
C ILE A 134 -1.43 -1.50 2.03
N ILE A 135 -0.33 -1.34 1.28
CA ILE A 135 0.99 -1.81 1.67
C ILE A 135 1.87 -0.60 1.98
N ASP A 136 2.17 -0.39 3.26
CA ASP A 136 3.09 0.66 3.72
C ASP A 136 4.53 0.15 3.60
N THR A 137 5.27 0.61 2.59
CA THR A 137 6.63 0.14 2.34
C THR A 137 7.69 0.99 3.06
N GLY A 138 8.89 0.46 3.21
CA GLY A 138 10.05 1.27 3.58
C GLY A 138 10.34 2.38 2.56
N ALA A 139 11.21 3.31 2.92
CA ALA A 139 11.70 4.35 2.02
C ALA A 139 12.83 3.83 1.13
N GLY A 140 12.98 4.44 -0.05
CA GLY A 140 14.06 4.14 -1.00
C GLY A 140 13.70 3.08 -2.03
N ILE A 141 14.72 2.51 -2.65
CA ILE A 141 14.62 1.62 -3.81
C ILE A 141 15.36 0.29 -3.57
N SER A 142 15.39 -0.18 -2.31
CA SER A 142 15.97 -1.50 -2.04
C SER A 142 15.19 -2.60 -2.77
N GLN A 143 15.84 -3.73 -3.02
CA GLN A 143 15.25 -4.91 -3.67
C GLN A 143 13.90 -5.29 -3.06
N ASN A 144 13.84 -5.34 -1.73
CA ASN A 144 12.60 -5.65 -1.01
C ASN A 144 11.47 -4.66 -1.32
N VAL A 145 11.77 -3.35 -1.29
CA VAL A 145 10.79 -2.31 -1.64
C VAL A 145 10.31 -2.49 -3.08
N LEU A 146 11.23 -2.64 -4.03
CA LEU A 146 10.89 -2.83 -5.45
C LEU A 146 9.99 -4.04 -5.67
N SER A 147 10.24 -5.17 -4.99
CA SER A 147 9.39 -6.35 -5.10
C SER A 147 7.95 -6.08 -4.66
N PHE A 148 7.73 -5.30 -3.61
CA PHE A 148 6.37 -4.87 -3.23
C PHE A 148 5.74 -3.97 -4.30
N LEU A 149 6.50 -3.02 -4.86
CA LEU A 149 5.99 -2.09 -5.87
C LEU A 149 5.60 -2.82 -7.16
N VAL A 150 6.44 -3.72 -7.64
CA VAL A 150 6.18 -4.51 -8.85
C VAL A 150 5.02 -5.49 -8.65
N ALA A 151 4.91 -6.10 -7.48
CA ALA A 151 3.84 -7.04 -7.16
C ALA A 151 2.46 -6.39 -7.01
N SER A 152 2.41 -5.12 -6.59
CA SER A 152 1.15 -4.38 -6.38
C SER A 152 0.43 -4.08 -7.69
N ASP A 153 -0.90 -3.87 -7.62
CA ASP A 153 -1.68 -3.45 -8.78
C ASP A 153 -1.43 -1.97 -9.09
N GLU A 154 -1.24 -1.16 -8.05
CA GLU A 154 -1.06 0.28 -8.13
C GLU A 154 0.00 0.76 -7.13
N VAL A 155 0.76 1.78 -7.50
CA VAL A 155 1.77 2.39 -6.63
C VAL A 155 1.48 3.86 -6.41
N ILE A 156 1.40 4.29 -5.14
CA ILE A 156 1.35 5.69 -4.75
C ILE A 156 2.74 6.13 -4.30
N VAL A 157 3.36 7.02 -5.09
CA VAL A 157 4.65 7.63 -4.74
C VAL A 157 4.40 8.93 -4.00
N ILE A 158 4.87 9.02 -2.75
CA ILE A 158 4.77 10.24 -1.95
C ILE A 158 6.04 11.06 -2.06
N THR A 159 5.87 12.36 -2.32
CA THR A 159 6.94 13.37 -2.28
C THR A 159 6.52 14.57 -1.42
N THR A 160 7.46 15.46 -1.14
CA THR A 160 7.21 16.76 -0.50
C THR A 160 7.78 17.87 -1.38
N PRO A 161 7.46 19.16 -1.13
CA PRO A 161 8.04 20.30 -1.87
C PRO A 161 9.56 20.43 -1.74
N GLU A 162 10.20 19.70 -0.83
CA GLU A 162 11.66 19.71 -0.68
C GLU A 162 12.36 19.21 -1.96
N PRO A 163 13.38 19.94 -2.49
CA PRO A 163 14.08 19.56 -3.72
C PRO A 163 14.64 18.13 -3.70
N THR A 164 15.21 17.70 -2.57
CA THR A 164 15.74 16.33 -2.41
C THR A 164 14.64 15.29 -2.51
N SER A 165 13.47 15.53 -1.88
CA SER A 165 12.32 14.62 -1.95
C SER A 165 11.78 14.47 -3.38
N ILE A 166 11.79 15.55 -4.17
CA ILE A 166 11.39 15.54 -5.58
C ILE A 166 12.34 14.67 -6.39
N THR A 167 13.65 14.83 -6.18
CA THR A 167 14.69 14.02 -6.86
C THR A 167 14.58 12.55 -6.48
N ASP A 168 14.38 12.25 -5.21
CA ASP A 168 14.25 10.89 -4.72
C ASP A 168 12.95 10.22 -5.23
N ALA A 169 11.85 10.97 -5.34
CA ALA A 169 10.61 10.48 -5.95
C ALA A 169 10.81 10.14 -7.43
N TYR A 170 11.54 10.98 -8.18
CA TYR A 170 11.90 10.66 -9.56
C TYR A 170 12.76 9.39 -9.64
N GLY A 171 13.74 9.23 -8.76
CA GLY A 171 14.55 8.01 -8.66
C GLY A 171 13.71 6.76 -8.41
N THR A 172 12.72 6.86 -7.53
CA THR A 172 11.76 5.77 -7.26
C THR A 172 10.91 5.44 -8.49
N ILE A 173 10.36 6.44 -9.18
CA ILE A 173 9.58 6.24 -10.41
C ILE A 173 10.44 5.62 -11.51
N LYS A 174 11.70 6.05 -11.63
CA LYS A 174 12.68 5.48 -12.58
C LYS A 174 12.92 3.98 -12.29
N ALA A 175 13.09 3.62 -11.02
CA ALA A 175 13.30 2.22 -10.64
C ALA A 175 12.04 1.38 -10.92
N ILE A 176 10.83 1.91 -10.69
CA ILE A 176 9.57 1.25 -11.06
C ILE A 176 9.51 1.05 -12.58
N ALA A 177 9.74 2.09 -13.36
CA ALA A 177 9.67 2.03 -14.83
C ALA A 177 10.66 1.02 -15.43
N ALA A 178 11.83 0.87 -14.81
CA ALA A 178 12.84 -0.10 -15.25
C ALA A 178 12.41 -1.55 -15.02
N ASN A 179 11.58 -1.83 -14.01
CA ASN A 179 11.12 -3.17 -13.66
C ASN A 179 9.72 -3.49 -14.21
N ASP A 180 8.86 -2.49 -14.34
CA ASP A 180 7.50 -2.63 -14.85
C ASP A 180 7.07 -1.31 -15.54
N PRO A 181 7.32 -1.16 -16.86
CA PRO A 181 6.97 0.06 -17.59
C PRO A 181 5.46 0.35 -17.65
N ASP A 182 4.62 -0.67 -17.51
CA ASP A 182 3.17 -0.56 -17.59
C ASP A 182 2.52 -0.32 -16.22
N LYS A 183 3.34 -0.19 -15.16
CA LYS A 183 2.84 0.03 -13.80
C LYS A 183 2.01 1.28 -13.68
N THR A 184 0.84 1.16 -13.06
CA THR A 184 0.03 2.31 -12.66
C THR A 184 0.69 3.04 -11.48
N VAL A 185 1.21 4.24 -11.75
CA VAL A 185 1.86 5.07 -10.73
C VAL A 185 1.04 6.33 -10.49
N LYS A 186 0.74 6.63 -9.25
CA LYS A 186 0.08 7.85 -8.79
C LYS A 186 1.02 8.67 -7.91
N LEU A 187 1.12 9.96 -8.16
CA LEU A 187 1.94 10.88 -7.37
C LEU A 187 1.09 11.62 -6.35
N LEU A 188 1.51 11.63 -5.11
CA LEU A 188 0.92 12.37 -4.00
C LEU A 188 1.93 13.34 -3.40
N VAL A 189 1.61 14.64 -3.41
CA VAL A 189 2.46 15.68 -2.81
C VAL A 189 2.01 15.92 -1.36
N ASN A 190 2.84 15.56 -0.38
CA ASN A 190 2.56 15.81 1.03
C ASN A 190 3.27 17.09 1.53
N ARG A 191 2.76 17.65 2.63
CA ARG A 191 3.30 18.86 3.29
C ARG A 191 3.35 20.09 2.38
N ALA A 192 2.40 20.25 1.48
CA ALA A 192 2.30 21.43 0.68
C ALA A 192 1.80 22.63 1.51
N GLN A 193 2.40 23.80 1.33
CA GLN A 193 1.94 25.04 2.00
C GLN A 193 0.75 25.66 1.24
N THR A 194 0.76 25.54 -0.08
CA THR A 194 -0.28 26.08 -0.95
C THR A 194 -0.66 25.12 -2.07
N VAL A 195 -1.85 25.28 -2.62
CA VAL A 195 -2.31 24.55 -3.82
C VAL A 195 -1.38 24.76 -5.01
N THR A 196 -0.91 26.00 -5.19
CA THR A 196 -0.02 26.37 -6.30
C THR A 196 1.32 25.66 -6.19
N GLU A 197 1.89 25.58 -4.98
CA GLU A 197 3.12 24.84 -4.72
C GLU A 197 2.95 23.35 -5.03
N ALA A 198 1.89 22.73 -4.50
CA ALA A 198 1.59 21.32 -4.75
C ALA A 198 1.48 21.01 -6.25
N LYS A 199 0.73 21.85 -7.00
CA LYS A 199 0.58 21.71 -8.45
C LYS A 199 1.90 21.83 -9.20
N LYS A 200 2.76 22.80 -8.84
CA LYS A 200 4.09 22.96 -9.44
C LYS A 200 4.99 21.75 -9.21
N VAL A 201 4.99 21.23 -7.97
CA VAL A 201 5.77 20.03 -7.62
C VAL A 201 5.28 18.81 -8.42
N ALA A 202 3.98 18.55 -8.42
CA ALA A 202 3.39 17.44 -9.16
C ALA A 202 3.72 17.51 -10.65
N GLN A 203 3.48 18.69 -11.27
CA GLN A 203 3.74 18.90 -12.70
C GLN A 203 5.21 18.68 -13.06
N ARG A 204 6.13 19.14 -12.20
CA ARG A 204 7.57 18.95 -12.43
C ARG A 204 7.94 17.46 -12.46
N VAL A 205 7.50 16.67 -11.47
CA VAL A 205 7.80 15.23 -11.41
C VAL A 205 7.15 14.49 -12.59
N ILE A 206 5.88 14.77 -12.87
CA ILE A 206 5.12 14.11 -13.95
C ILE A 206 5.75 14.41 -15.33
N ASN A 207 6.09 15.69 -15.59
CA ASN A 207 6.70 16.06 -16.86
C ASN A 207 8.05 15.38 -17.08
N ILE A 208 8.91 15.37 -16.05
CA ILE A 208 10.23 14.72 -16.15
C ILE A 208 10.07 13.21 -16.33
N ALA A 209 9.16 12.57 -15.58
CA ALA A 209 8.89 11.14 -15.74
C ALA A 209 8.35 10.80 -17.13
N GLY A 210 7.37 11.55 -17.64
CA GLY A 210 6.82 11.34 -18.97
C GLY A 210 7.82 11.61 -20.11
N GLN A 211 8.76 12.56 -19.91
CA GLN A 211 9.77 12.87 -20.93
C GLN A 211 10.89 11.83 -21.01
N PHE A 212 11.30 11.24 -19.89
CA PHE A 212 12.52 10.44 -19.83
C PHE A 212 12.31 8.96 -19.48
N LEU A 213 11.15 8.58 -18.93
CA LEU A 213 10.97 7.23 -18.38
C LEU A 213 9.91 6.41 -19.15
N ASN A 214 9.20 7.02 -20.07
CA ASN A 214 8.11 6.37 -20.83
C ASN A 214 7.09 5.64 -19.91
N ILE A 215 6.85 6.16 -18.71
CA ILE A 215 5.87 5.67 -17.75
C ILE A 215 4.83 6.73 -17.48
N LYS A 216 3.57 6.30 -17.38
CA LYS A 216 2.48 7.20 -17.02
C LYS A 216 2.43 7.41 -15.51
N VAL A 217 2.46 8.67 -15.08
CA VAL A 217 2.31 9.08 -13.69
C VAL A 217 1.10 9.99 -13.56
N ASP A 218 0.09 9.54 -12.85
CA ASP A 218 -1.14 10.30 -12.60
C ASP A 218 -1.00 11.16 -11.33
N ASN A 219 -1.61 12.35 -11.34
CA ASN A 219 -1.65 13.22 -10.15
C ASN A 219 -2.79 12.80 -9.22
N LEU A 220 -2.49 12.12 -8.13
CA LEU A 220 -3.48 11.72 -7.14
C LEU A 220 -3.99 12.91 -6.30
N GLY A 221 -3.13 13.89 -6.07
CA GLY A 221 -3.47 15.07 -5.30
C GLY A 221 -2.36 15.54 -4.37
N PHE A 222 -2.76 16.21 -3.30
CA PHE A 222 -1.82 16.72 -2.30
C PHE A 222 -2.45 16.74 -0.91
N ILE A 223 -1.59 16.80 0.11
CA ILE A 223 -1.97 16.99 1.51
C ILE A 223 -1.22 18.21 2.03
N PHE A 224 -1.95 19.12 2.68
CA PHE A 224 -1.35 20.30 3.30
C PHE A 224 -0.42 19.95 4.45
N ASP A 225 0.61 20.75 4.64
CA ASP A 225 1.35 20.77 5.91
C ASP A 225 0.43 21.21 7.03
N ASP A 226 0.33 20.37 8.07
CA ASP A 226 -0.66 20.54 9.14
C ASP A 226 -0.07 20.12 10.50
N LEU A 227 -0.06 21.04 11.45
CA LEU A 227 0.45 20.80 12.80
C LEU A 227 -0.27 19.66 13.52
N TYR A 228 -1.53 19.43 13.20
CA TYR A 228 -2.31 18.33 13.79
C TYR A 228 -1.79 16.96 13.43
N VAL A 229 -1.12 16.79 12.27
CA VAL A 229 -0.47 15.53 11.90
C VAL A 229 0.66 15.20 12.89
N ALA A 230 1.55 16.15 13.15
CA ALA A 230 2.64 15.94 14.12
C ALA A 230 2.12 15.70 15.55
N LYS A 231 1.03 16.37 15.93
CA LYS A 231 0.38 16.19 17.23
C LYS A 231 -0.25 14.80 17.36
N SER A 232 -0.90 14.32 16.33
CA SER A 232 -1.54 13.00 16.30
C SER A 232 -0.51 11.86 16.41
N ILE A 233 0.63 11.99 15.73
CA ILE A 233 1.72 11.00 15.80
C ILE A 233 2.25 10.88 17.22
N ARG A 234 2.45 12.01 17.93
CA ARG A 234 2.89 12.00 19.33
C ARG A 234 1.87 11.33 20.25
N ASN A 235 0.60 11.44 19.95
CA ASN A 235 -0.50 10.82 20.70
C ASN A 235 -0.79 9.38 20.27
N GLN A 236 -0.04 8.82 19.31
CA GLN A 236 -0.24 7.49 18.75
C GLN A 236 -1.70 7.24 18.31
N LYS A 237 -2.29 8.22 17.63
CA LYS A 237 -3.65 8.16 17.07
C LYS A 237 -3.66 8.77 15.70
N PRO A 238 -4.28 8.14 14.68
CA PRO A 238 -4.35 8.68 13.33
C PRO A 238 -4.96 10.08 13.29
N PHE A 239 -4.40 10.98 12.50
CA PHE A 239 -4.86 12.38 12.46
C PHE A 239 -6.27 12.51 11.90
N ILE A 240 -6.69 11.62 11.00
CA ILE A 240 -8.05 11.58 10.45
C ILE A 240 -9.10 11.29 11.53
N VAL A 241 -8.74 10.52 12.56
CA VAL A 241 -9.60 10.22 13.71
C VAL A 241 -9.55 11.34 14.74
N SER A 242 -8.33 11.78 15.10
CA SER A 242 -8.13 12.78 16.17
C SER A 242 -8.54 14.18 15.74
N TYR A 243 -8.38 14.53 14.47
CA TYR A 243 -8.63 15.87 13.92
C TYR A 243 -9.34 15.78 12.56
N PRO A 244 -10.56 15.25 12.50
CA PRO A 244 -11.28 14.97 11.24
C PRO A 244 -11.54 16.21 10.39
N LYS A 245 -11.59 17.40 11.00
CA LYS A 245 -11.79 18.69 10.32
C LYS A 245 -10.49 19.43 9.98
N SER A 246 -9.34 18.81 10.22
CA SER A 246 -8.05 19.40 9.84
C SER A 246 -7.89 19.47 8.32
N LYS A 247 -7.02 20.36 7.84
CA LYS A 247 -6.73 20.48 6.39
C LYS A 247 -6.18 19.15 5.84
N ALA A 248 -5.30 18.50 6.59
CA ALA A 248 -4.72 17.22 6.19
C ALA A 248 -5.79 16.13 6.08
N SER A 249 -6.71 16.03 7.06
CA SER A 249 -7.80 15.05 7.04
C SER A 249 -8.73 15.27 5.85
N THR A 250 -9.13 16.52 5.59
CA THR A 250 -9.96 16.88 4.43
C THR A 250 -9.28 16.47 3.12
N CYS A 251 -7.96 16.65 2.99
CA CYS A 251 -7.23 16.22 1.81
C CYS A 251 -7.25 14.69 1.65
N VAL A 252 -7.07 13.93 2.74
CA VAL A 252 -7.12 12.45 2.70
C VAL A 252 -8.50 11.96 2.30
N GLU A 253 -9.58 12.58 2.81
CA GLU A 253 -10.94 12.24 2.41
C GLU A 253 -11.14 12.45 0.88
N ILE A 254 -10.68 13.56 0.32
CA ILE A 254 -10.74 13.81 -1.13
C ILE A 254 -9.93 12.77 -1.91
N ILE A 255 -8.78 12.34 -1.39
CA ILE A 255 -7.95 11.32 -2.03
C ILE A 255 -8.65 9.96 -1.98
N ALA A 256 -9.30 9.62 -0.86
CA ALA A 256 -10.08 8.39 -0.73
C ALA A 256 -11.26 8.37 -1.73
N ASP A 257 -11.96 9.50 -1.92
CA ASP A 257 -13.01 9.63 -2.94
C ASP A 257 -12.47 9.37 -4.35
N ARG A 258 -11.29 9.89 -4.66
CA ARG A 258 -10.66 9.66 -5.97
C ARG A 258 -10.28 8.21 -6.20
N ILE A 259 -9.83 7.50 -5.17
CA ILE A 259 -9.50 6.08 -5.25
C ILE A 259 -10.80 5.27 -5.41
N GLY A 260 -11.81 5.50 -4.58
CA GLY A 260 -13.08 4.77 -4.63
C GLY A 260 -13.93 5.05 -5.86
N ASN A 261 -14.00 6.31 -6.33
CA ASN A 261 -14.85 6.70 -7.48
C ASN A 261 -14.26 6.31 -8.84
N ILE A 262 -12.94 6.21 -8.98
CA ILE A 262 -12.31 5.73 -10.22
C ILE A 262 -12.64 4.26 -10.46
N GLU A 263 -13.04 3.52 -9.43
CA GLU A 263 -13.26 2.08 -9.46
C GLU A 263 -14.67 1.62 -9.70
N SER A 264 -15.65 2.53 -9.73
CA SER A 264 -17.02 2.18 -10.11
C SER A 264 -17.12 1.70 -11.56
N ASP A 265 -16.13 1.95 -12.39
CA ASP A 265 -16.18 1.62 -13.83
C ASP A 265 -15.21 0.54 -14.30
N ILE A 266 -14.05 0.31 -13.70
CA ILE A 266 -13.09 -0.67 -14.26
C ILE A 266 -11.99 -1.03 -13.23
N ASP A 267 -11.68 -2.27 -13.16
CA ASP A 267 -10.52 -2.96 -12.61
C ASP A 267 -10.71 -3.56 -11.21
N LYS A 268 -11.19 -4.79 -11.28
CA LYS A 268 -11.02 -5.75 -10.19
C LYS A 268 -9.53 -5.98 -9.99
N GLY A 269 -9.03 -5.79 -8.78
CA GLY A 269 -7.66 -6.08 -8.43
C GLY A 269 -7.27 -7.52 -8.78
N THR A 270 -5.99 -7.80 -8.84
CA THR A 270 -5.49 -9.14 -9.17
C THR A 270 -5.62 -10.12 -8.00
N GLY A 271 -5.97 -9.62 -6.82
CA GLY A 271 -6.15 -10.40 -5.60
C GLY A 271 -4.84 -10.61 -4.82
N MET A 272 -4.97 -10.80 -3.52
CA MET A 272 -3.86 -10.98 -2.60
C MET A 272 -2.95 -12.15 -3.00
N LEU A 273 -3.54 -13.27 -3.43
CA LEU A 273 -2.79 -14.43 -3.91
C LEU A 273 -1.89 -14.10 -5.12
N SER A 274 -2.41 -13.32 -6.08
CA SER A 274 -1.66 -12.89 -7.27
C SER A 274 -0.54 -11.93 -6.90
N PHE A 275 -0.80 -11.01 -5.97
CA PHE A 275 0.22 -10.11 -5.43
C PHE A 275 1.43 -10.89 -4.88
N PHE A 276 1.21 -11.85 -3.98
CA PHE A 276 2.32 -12.60 -3.40
C PHE A 276 3.02 -13.52 -4.39
N ARG A 277 2.31 -14.05 -5.40
CA ARG A 277 2.97 -14.79 -6.50
C ARG A 277 3.92 -13.89 -7.29
N ARG A 278 3.53 -12.66 -7.61
CA ARG A 278 4.40 -11.68 -8.30
C ARG A 278 5.55 -11.24 -7.41
N PHE A 279 5.29 -11.02 -6.12
CA PHE A 279 6.33 -10.68 -5.15
C PHE A 279 7.43 -11.76 -5.10
N PHE A 280 7.07 -13.02 -4.97
CA PHE A 280 8.05 -14.12 -4.94
C PHE A 280 8.72 -14.34 -6.31
N GLY A 281 8.00 -14.19 -7.41
CA GLY A 281 8.57 -14.33 -8.77
C GLY A 281 9.64 -13.28 -9.06
N HIS A 282 9.47 -12.06 -8.58
CA HIS A 282 10.47 -11.01 -8.75
C HIS A 282 11.79 -11.30 -8.02
N TYR A 283 11.73 -11.97 -6.86
CA TYR A 283 12.92 -12.42 -6.14
C TYR A 283 13.69 -13.58 -6.83
N GLU A 284 13.02 -14.40 -7.63
CA GLU A 284 13.67 -15.52 -8.33
C GLU A 284 14.48 -15.05 -9.53
N THR A 285 13.97 -14.09 -10.30
CA THR A 285 14.64 -13.56 -11.49
C THR A 285 15.95 -12.84 -11.17
N ASP A 286 16.04 -12.15 -10.02
CA ASP A 286 17.23 -11.39 -9.66
C ASP A 286 18.34 -12.23 -8.98
N ASN A 287 18.01 -13.42 -8.46
CA ASN A 287 19.04 -14.33 -7.93
C ASN A 287 19.76 -15.13 -9.03
N ASP A 288 19.14 -15.31 -10.20
CA ASP A 288 19.78 -15.99 -11.35
C ASP A 288 20.73 -15.07 -12.13
N ASP A 289 20.48 -13.75 -12.16
CA ASP A 289 21.35 -12.79 -12.85
C ASP A 289 22.62 -12.43 -12.05
N GLY A 290 22.75 -12.85 -10.81
CA GLY A 290 23.89 -12.60 -9.94
C GLY A 290 24.99 -13.68 -9.96
N MET A 291 24.86 -14.72 -10.79
CA MET A 291 25.84 -15.81 -10.91
C MET A 291 26.46 -15.88 -12.33
N VAL A 292 26.78 -14.74 -12.92
CA VAL A 292 27.64 -14.71 -14.14
C VAL A 292 28.87 -13.88 -13.90
#